data_a7ef42b24e018cd4d22f5f62f7cad364
#
_entry.id   a7ef42b24e018cd4d22f5f62f7cad364
#
_cell.length_a   1.000
_cell.length_b   1.000
_cell.length_c   1.000
_cell.angle_alpha   90.00
_cell.angle_beta   90.00
_cell.angle_gamma   90.00
#
_symmetry.space_group_name_H-M   'P 1'
#
loop_
_entity.id
_entity.type
_entity.pdbx_description
1 polymer ?
#
loop_
_entity_poly.entity_id
_entity_poly.type
_entity_poly.pdbx_seq_one_letter_code
_entity_poly.pdbx_strand_id
1 'polypeptide(L)' 'MNKCVELVVGKNIRCLREKSGMTQDMLAAKLQLSGCDITRSAIAKIEVAQRHLYPDEIILIKEILDVSYDEIFDIQ' A
#
# COMPACT_ATOMS: atom_id res chain seq x y z
N MET A 1 4.87 13.87 -0.90
CA MET A 1 5.50 12.94 -1.89
C MET A 1 5.13 13.44 -3.28
N ASN A 2 6.06 13.50 -4.23
CA ASN A 2 5.70 13.98 -5.56
C ASN A 2 4.93 12.90 -6.34
N LYS A 3 4.22 13.32 -7.38
CA LYS A 3 3.30 12.44 -8.12
C LYS A 3 4.01 11.25 -8.77
N CYS A 4 5.22 11.46 -9.30
CA CYS A 4 5.98 10.37 -9.94
C CYS A 4 6.38 9.32 -8.90
N VAL A 5 6.81 9.74 -7.73
CA VAL A 5 7.16 8.84 -6.63
C VAL A 5 5.92 8.09 -6.15
N GLU A 6 4.80 8.80 -6.00
CA GLU A 6 3.54 8.17 -5.56
C GLU A 6 3.07 7.08 -6.54
N LEU A 7 3.21 7.33 -7.84
CA LEU A 7 2.85 6.34 -8.86
C LEU A 7 3.68 5.07 -8.72
N VAL A 8 5.00 5.22 -8.54
CA VAL A 8 5.90 4.07 -8.39
C VAL A 8 5.61 3.32 -7.09
N VAL A 9 5.46 4.03 -5.98
CA VAL A 9 5.16 3.42 -4.68
C VAL A 9 3.83 2.69 -4.72
N GLY A 10 2.80 3.29 -5.28
CA GLY A 10 1.49 2.66 -5.42
C GLY A 10 1.55 1.39 -6.25
N LYS A 11 2.28 1.42 -7.36
CA LYS A 11 2.48 0.24 -8.20
C LYS A 11 3.24 -0.85 -7.47
N ASN A 12 4.28 -0.48 -6.71
CA ASN A 12 5.04 -1.44 -5.91
C ASN A 12 4.16 -2.12 -4.87
N ILE A 13 3.33 -1.35 -4.17
CA ILE A 13 2.39 -1.89 -3.18
C ILE A 13 1.44 -2.88 -3.85
N ARG A 14 0.89 -2.53 -5.01
CA ARG A 14 0.01 -3.44 -5.75
C ARG A 14 0.71 -4.74 -6.11
N CYS A 15 1.93 -4.65 -6.66
CA CYS A 15 2.69 -5.83 -7.04
C CYS A 15 3.00 -6.72 -5.83
N LEU A 16 3.42 -6.11 -4.72
CA LEU A 16 3.73 -6.85 -3.49
C LEU A 16 2.48 -7.49 -2.90
N ARG A 17 1.35 -6.77 -2.94
CA ARG A 17 0.05 -7.30 -2.50
C ARG A 17 -0.34 -8.52 -3.33
N GLU A 18 -0.25 -8.43 -4.64
CA GLU A 18 -0.61 -9.52 -5.55
C GLU A 18 0.30 -10.73 -5.36
N LYS A 19 1.60 -10.50 -5.15
CA LYS A 19 2.55 -11.57 -4.84
C LYS A 19 2.21 -12.29 -3.54
N SER A 20 1.65 -11.56 -2.58
CA SER A 20 1.22 -12.14 -1.30
C SER A 20 -0.11 -12.89 -1.41
N GLY A 21 -0.75 -12.87 -2.56
CA GLY A 21 -2.04 -13.52 -2.76
C GLY A 21 -3.21 -12.77 -2.14
N MET A 22 -3.04 -11.49 -1.83
CA MET A 22 -4.08 -10.68 -1.20
C MET A 22 -4.85 -9.86 -2.22
N THR A 23 -6.18 -9.81 -2.04
CA THR A 23 -7.02 -8.85 -2.74
C THR A 23 -6.96 -7.50 -2.03
N GLN A 24 -7.47 -6.45 -2.69
CA GLN A 24 -7.58 -5.13 -2.06
C GLN A 24 -8.48 -5.19 -0.81
N ASP A 25 -9.56 -5.98 -0.86
CA ASP A 25 -10.44 -6.18 0.30
C ASP A 25 -9.70 -6.84 1.46
N MET A 26 -8.88 -7.83 1.19
CA MET A 26 -8.12 -8.53 2.23
C MET A 26 -7.12 -7.58 2.90
N LEU A 27 -6.41 -6.77 2.12
CA LEU A 27 -5.48 -5.81 2.67
C LEU A 27 -6.21 -4.76 3.51
N ALA A 28 -7.35 -4.25 3.02
CA ALA A 28 -8.16 -3.30 3.77
C ALA A 28 -8.61 -3.88 5.10
N ALA A 29 -9.09 -5.13 5.10
CA ALA A 29 -9.54 -5.79 6.32
C ALA A 29 -8.42 -5.93 7.34
N LYS A 30 -7.21 -6.30 6.91
CA LYS A 30 -6.05 -6.43 7.79
C LYS A 30 -5.62 -5.08 8.37
N LEU A 31 -5.67 -4.03 7.56
CA LEU A 31 -5.36 -2.67 8.03
C LEU A 31 -6.37 -2.22 9.08
N GLN A 32 -7.66 -2.47 8.86
CA GLN A 32 -8.71 -2.12 9.82
C GLN A 32 -8.52 -2.86 11.14
N LEU A 33 -8.16 -4.13 11.10
CA LEU A 33 -7.85 -4.91 12.30
C LEU A 33 -6.64 -4.35 13.06
N SER A 34 -5.72 -3.70 12.35
CA SER A 34 -4.55 -3.06 12.96
C SER A 34 -4.83 -1.63 13.43
N GLY A 35 -6.08 -1.19 13.37
CA GLY A 35 -6.47 0.14 13.82
C GLY A 35 -6.39 1.23 12.76
N CYS A 36 -6.11 0.87 11.52
CA CYS A 36 -6.05 1.83 10.40
C CYS A 36 -7.37 1.77 9.63
N ASP A 37 -8.17 2.81 9.74
CA ASP A 37 -9.50 2.88 9.13
C ASP A 37 -9.38 3.25 7.65
N ILE A 38 -8.95 2.30 6.84
CA ILE A 38 -8.78 2.46 5.41
C ILE A 38 -9.72 1.50 4.68
N THR A 39 -10.34 1.98 3.60
CA THR A 39 -11.30 1.18 2.82
C THR A 39 -10.61 0.57 1.60
N ARG A 40 -11.28 -0.42 1.00
CA ARG A 40 -10.84 -0.98 -0.28
C ARG A 40 -10.71 0.11 -1.35
N SER A 41 -11.67 1.02 -1.40
CA SER A 41 -11.64 2.14 -2.37
C SER A 41 -10.41 3.01 -2.17
N ALA A 42 -10.03 3.27 -0.92
CA ALA A 42 -8.83 4.05 -0.62
C ALA A 42 -7.56 3.31 -1.08
N ILE A 43 -7.50 1.99 -0.87
CA ILE A 43 -6.37 1.18 -1.35
C ILE A 43 -6.27 1.25 -2.87
N ALA A 44 -7.39 1.09 -3.56
CA ALA A 44 -7.42 1.18 -5.02
C ALA A 44 -6.87 2.51 -5.51
N LYS A 45 -7.23 3.60 -4.85
CA LYS A 45 -6.75 4.94 -5.19
C LYS A 45 -5.27 5.13 -4.87
N ILE A 46 -4.80 4.59 -3.77
CA ILE A 46 -3.36 4.61 -3.41
C ILE A 46 -2.54 3.91 -4.49
N GLU A 47 -2.99 2.77 -4.96
CA GLU A 47 -2.25 1.96 -5.94
C GLU A 47 -2.12 2.65 -7.30
N VAL A 48 -2.97 3.61 -7.61
CA VAL A 48 -2.90 4.40 -8.85
C VAL A 48 -2.58 5.88 -8.59
N ALA A 49 -2.15 6.21 -7.38
CA ALA A 49 -1.73 7.55 -6.96
C ALA A 49 -2.83 8.60 -7.06
N GLN A 50 -4.07 8.20 -6.86
CA GLN A 50 -5.23 9.11 -6.76
C GLN A 50 -5.53 9.51 -5.32
N ARG A 51 -4.80 8.96 -4.36
CA ARG A 51 -4.88 9.29 -2.94
C ARG A 51 -3.49 9.25 -2.36
N HIS A 52 -3.17 10.22 -1.52
CA HIS A 52 -1.89 10.25 -0.81
C HIS A 52 -1.78 9.08 0.16
N LEU A 53 -0.56 8.60 0.35
CA LEU A 53 -0.22 7.54 1.28
C LEU A 53 0.52 8.17 2.46
N TYR A 54 0.01 7.97 3.67
CA TYR A 54 0.57 8.56 4.88
C TYR A 54 1.57 7.61 5.55
N PRO A 55 2.54 8.15 6.32
CA PRO A 55 3.62 7.33 6.91
C PRO A 55 3.13 6.18 7.78
N ASP A 56 2.11 6.39 8.60
CA ASP A 56 1.54 5.35 9.45
C ASP A 56 0.93 4.22 8.62
N GLU A 57 0.32 4.57 7.49
CA GLU A 57 -0.24 3.58 6.56
C GLU A 57 0.87 2.76 5.90
N ILE A 58 1.96 3.40 5.53
CA ILE A 58 3.12 2.73 4.92
C ILE A 58 3.70 1.69 5.88
N ILE A 59 3.86 2.06 7.15
CA ILE A 59 4.40 1.17 8.16
C ILE A 59 3.54 -0.09 8.31
N LEU A 60 2.22 0.08 8.40
CA LEU A 60 1.30 -1.04 8.55
C LEU A 60 1.23 -1.91 7.29
N ILE A 61 1.23 -1.32 6.12
CA ILE A 61 1.24 -2.06 4.86
C ILE A 61 2.51 -2.90 4.76
N LYS A 62 3.65 -2.30 5.09
CA LYS A 62 4.94 -3.00 5.12
C LYS A 62 4.88 -4.23 6.02
N GLU A 63 4.33 -4.09 7.22
CA GLU A 63 4.22 -5.18 8.18
C GLU A 63 3.26 -6.27 7.71
N ILE A 64 2.09 -5.88 7.19
CA ILE A 64 1.06 -6.82 6.74
C ILE A 64 1.54 -7.61 5.52
N LEU A 65 2.21 -6.97 4.58
CA LEU A 65 2.74 -7.63 3.40
C LEU A 65 4.04 -8.38 3.67
N ASP A 66 4.65 -8.17 4.84
CA ASP A 66 5.91 -8.79 5.24
C ASP A 66 7.02 -8.54 4.22
N VAL A 67 7.19 -7.29 3.86
CA VAL A 67 8.19 -6.84 2.89
C VAL A 67 9.10 -5.79 3.53
N SER A 68 10.16 -5.41 2.82
CA SER A 68 11.06 -4.35 3.27
C SER A 68 10.57 -2.99 2.77
N TYR A 69 11.02 -1.93 3.44
CA TYR A 69 10.81 -0.57 2.93
C TYR A 69 11.49 -0.37 1.58
N ASP A 70 12.64 -1.00 1.37
CA ASP A 70 13.36 -0.92 0.08
C ASP A 70 12.50 -1.45 -1.06
N GLU A 71 11.74 -2.52 -0.83
CA GLU A 71 10.83 -3.07 -1.84
C GLU A 71 9.68 -2.11 -2.14
N ILE A 72 9.15 -1.44 -1.12
CA ILE A 72 8.06 -0.48 -1.29
C ILE A 72 8.55 0.77 -2.05
N PHE A 73 9.74 1.24 -1.72
CA PHE A 73 10.30 2.49 -2.26
C PHE A 73 11.29 2.28 -3.40
N ASP A 74 11.28 1.11 -4.03
CA ASP A 74 12.17 0.81 -5.16
C ASP A 74 11.76 1.64 -6.38
N ILE A 75 12.44 2.75 -6.57
CA ILE A 75 12.19 3.70 -7.65
C ILE A 75 13.29 3.58 -8.68
N GLN A 76 12.95 3.00 -9.82
CA GLN A 76 13.89 2.81 -10.93
C GLN A 76 13.48 3.59 -12.16
#